data_86e57b57201ee89f645537868434b487
#
_entry.id   86e57b57201ee89f645537868434b487
#
_cell.length_a   1.000
_cell.length_b   1.000
_cell.length_c   1.000
_cell.angle_alpha   90.00
_cell.angle_beta   90.00
_cell.angle_gamma   90.00
#
_symmetry.space_group_name_H-M   'P 1'
#
loop_
_entity.id
_entity.type
_entity.pdbx_description
1 polymer ?
#
loop_
_entity_poly.entity_id
_entity_poly.type
_entity_poly.pdbx_seq_one_letter_code
_entity_poly.pdbx_strand_id
1 'polypeptide(L)'
;MKLYYSAALLLSLTTSNSSAFVPATRSLVRSSLFAGRTLYDKIWDDHVVDIDGTATLLYIDRHLVHEVTSPQAFEGLRIASRGVRRPDCTLVTVDHNVPTTDRSELIDVQTFIEETASRTQVMQLEQNVKDFGMVYFGMADERQGIVHIIGPEQGFTLPGCTTVCGDSHTATHGAFGALAFGIGTSEVEHVLATQVCHAPYHYC
;
A
#
# COMPACT_ATOMS: atom_id res chain seq x y z
N MET A 1 -74.63 1.26 -34.16
CA MET A 1 -73.82 0.26 -34.82
C MET A 1 -72.66 -0.10 -33.90
N LYS A 2 -72.75 -1.25 -33.24
CA LYS A 2 -71.77 -1.70 -32.18
C LYS A 2 -70.73 -2.55 -32.85
N LEU A 3 -69.47 -2.26 -32.58
CA LEU A 3 -68.39 -3.16 -32.90
C LEU A 3 -67.59 -3.41 -31.61
N TYR A 4 -67.64 -4.65 -31.17
CA TYR A 4 -66.83 -5.19 -30.07
C TYR A 4 -65.46 -5.61 -30.63
N TYR A 5 -64.40 -5.15 -29.96
CA TYR A 5 -63.07 -5.78 -30.16
C TYR A 5 -62.65 -6.40 -28.83
N SER A 6 -62.44 -7.71 -28.94
CA SER A 6 -61.97 -8.61 -27.89
C SER A 6 -60.44 -8.38 -27.71
N ALA A 7 -60.03 -8.03 -26.51
CA ALA A 7 -58.60 -7.96 -26.18
C ALA A 7 -58.14 -9.35 -25.64
N ALA A 8 -57.29 -10.00 -26.38
CA ALA A 8 -56.58 -11.19 -25.91
C ALA A 8 -55.42 -10.78 -25.03
N LEU A 9 -55.45 -11.25 -23.79
CA LEU A 9 -54.41 -11.05 -22.78
C LEU A 9 -53.29 -12.08 -23.02
N LEU A 10 -52.16 -11.65 -23.56
CA LEU A 10 -50.93 -12.46 -23.64
C LEU A 10 -50.16 -12.30 -22.32
N LEU A 11 -50.21 -13.31 -21.48
CA LEU A 11 -49.29 -13.45 -20.36
C LEU A 11 -47.92 -13.84 -20.90
N SER A 12 -46.96 -12.88 -20.88
CA SER A 12 -45.55 -13.18 -21.04
C SER A 12 -44.96 -13.63 -19.70
N LEU A 13 -44.66 -14.90 -19.58
CA LEU A 13 -43.85 -15.44 -18.49
C LEU A 13 -42.41 -14.97 -18.67
N THR A 14 -42.00 -13.99 -17.92
CA THR A 14 -40.57 -13.62 -17.78
C THR A 14 -39.93 -14.62 -16.81
N THR A 15 -39.18 -15.54 -17.34
CA THR A 15 -38.27 -16.38 -16.53
C THR A 15 -37.12 -15.50 -16.07
N SER A 16 -37.13 -15.14 -14.81
CA SER A 16 -36.00 -14.51 -14.15
C SER A 16 -34.88 -15.55 -13.98
N ASN A 17 -33.84 -15.45 -14.81
CA ASN A 17 -32.59 -16.16 -14.56
C ASN A 17 -31.92 -15.54 -13.34
N SER A 18 -32.17 -16.10 -12.17
CA SER A 18 -31.31 -15.85 -11.02
C SER A 18 -30.03 -16.66 -11.22
N SER A 19 -28.98 -16.02 -11.73
CA SER A 19 -27.62 -16.56 -11.67
C SER A 19 -27.23 -16.65 -10.20
N ALA A 20 -27.31 -17.84 -9.63
CA ALA A 20 -26.76 -18.13 -8.33
C ALA A 20 -25.26 -17.84 -8.38
N PHE A 21 -24.80 -16.93 -7.55
CA PHE A 21 -23.37 -16.70 -7.29
C PHE A 21 -22.80 -17.99 -6.71
N VAL A 22 -22.11 -18.77 -7.55
CA VAL A 22 -21.33 -19.91 -7.10
C VAL A 22 -20.02 -19.34 -6.57
N PRO A 23 -19.75 -19.42 -5.27
CA PRO A 23 -18.43 -18.99 -4.78
C PRO A 23 -17.40 -19.88 -5.44
N ALA A 24 -16.40 -19.26 -6.07
CA ALA A 24 -15.27 -19.97 -6.65
C ALA A 24 -14.65 -20.84 -5.55
N THR A 25 -14.82 -22.14 -5.67
CA THR A 25 -14.16 -23.08 -4.78
C THR A 25 -12.65 -22.89 -4.99
N ARG A 26 -11.97 -22.31 -3.99
CA ARG A 26 -10.51 -22.29 -3.91
C ARG A 26 -10.05 -23.73 -4.18
N SER A 27 -9.49 -23.96 -5.37
CA SER A 27 -8.75 -25.18 -5.63
C SER A 27 -7.55 -25.16 -4.68
N LEU A 28 -7.68 -25.86 -3.56
CA LEU A 28 -6.55 -26.15 -2.69
C LEU A 28 -5.63 -27.05 -3.53
N VAL A 29 -4.62 -26.43 -4.15
CA VAL A 29 -3.46 -27.17 -4.64
C VAL A 29 -2.91 -27.88 -3.41
N ARG A 30 -3.18 -29.19 -3.29
CA ARG A 30 -2.57 -30.05 -2.30
C ARG A 30 -1.07 -30.07 -2.62
N SER A 31 -0.32 -29.16 -2.01
CA SER A 31 1.12 -29.31 -1.91
C SER A 31 1.38 -30.62 -1.21
N SER A 32 2.24 -31.46 -1.76
CA SER A 32 2.59 -32.76 -1.19
C SER A 32 2.98 -32.57 0.28
N LEU A 33 2.42 -33.38 1.17
CA LEU A 33 2.63 -33.34 2.63
C LEU A 33 4.11 -33.50 3.06
N PHE A 34 5.07 -33.57 2.12
CA PHE A 34 6.48 -33.83 2.34
C PHE A 34 7.43 -32.74 1.81
N ALA A 35 6.95 -31.73 1.08
CA ALA A 35 7.79 -30.60 0.68
C ALA A 35 7.66 -29.51 1.75
N GLY A 36 8.75 -29.25 2.49
CA GLY A 36 8.82 -28.11 3.40
C GLY A 36 8.58 -26.80 2.62
N ARG A 37 7.65 -25.96 3.10
CA ARG A 37 7.43 -24.61 2.55
C ARG A 37 8.50 -23.68 3.08
N THR A 38 9.05 -22.83 2.22
CA THR A 38 9.97 -21.77 2.64
C THR A 38 9.21 -20.71 3.47
N LEU A 39 9.94 -19.85 4.17
CA LEU A 39 9.34 -18.70 4.85
C LEU A 39 8.63 -17.79 3.84
N TYR A 40 9.24 -17.59 2.66
CA TYR A 40 8.66 -16.84 1.54
C TYR A 40 7.30 -17.40 1.15
N ASP A 41 7.20 -18.70 0.85
CA ASP A 41 5.94 -19.33 0.44
C ASP A 41 4.84 -19.16 1.51
N LYS A 42 5.20 -19.24 2.78
CA LYS A 42 4.25 -19.08 3.89
C LYS A 42 3.70 -17.66 3.95
N ILE A 43 4.59 -16.66 3.92
CA ILE A 43 4.18 -15.26 3.96
C ILE A 43 3.37 -14.93 2.70
N TRP A 44 3.84 -15.34 1.52
CA TRP A 44 3.15 -15.12 0.26
C TRP A 44 1.71 -15.64 0.29
N ASP A 45 1.52 -16.92 0.59
CA ASP A 45 0.21 -17.56 0.57
C ASP A 45 -0.76 -16.97 1.60
N ASP A 46 -0.25 -16.51 2.75
CA ASP A 46 -1.07 -15.88 3.80
C ASP A 46 -1.55 -14.47 3.39
N HIS A 47 -0.85 -13.81 2.43
CA HIS A 47 -1.15 -12.44 1.99
C HIS A 47 -1.79 -12.36 0.61
N VAL A 48 -1.92 -13.46 -0.12
CA VAL A 48 -2.62 -13.47 -1.42
C VAL A 48 -4.10 -13.14 -1.23
N VAL A 49 -4.53 -12.03 -1.85
CA VAL A 49 -5.93 -11.59 -1.88
C VAL A 49 -6.64 -12.15 -3.10
N ASP A 50 -5.97 -12.08 -4.26
CA ASP A 50 -6.52 -12.52 -5.54
C ASP A 50 -5.40 -12.88 -6.52
N ILE A 51 -5.73 -13.69 -7.52
CA ILE A 51 -4.83 -14.08 -8.61
C ILE A 51 -5.56 -13.86 -9.93
N ASP A 52 -5.04 -12.92 -10.72
CA ASP A 52 -5.52 -12.65 -12.09
C ASP A 52 -4.45 -13.02 -13.12
N GLY A 53 -4.60 -14.18 -13.71
CA GLY A 53 -3.64 -14.70 -14.69
C GLY A 53 -2.23 -14.87 -14.10
N THR A 54 -1.28 -14.02 -14.53
CA THR A 54 0.10 -14.03 -14.04
C THR A 54 0.36 -13.00 -12.91
N ALA A 55 -0.61 -12.13 -12.63
CA ALA A 55 -0.51 -11.14 -11.58
C ALA A 55 -1.15 -11.65 -10.29
N THR A 56 -0.48 -11.46 -9.17
CA THR A 56 -0.99 -11.77 -7.84
C THR A 56 -1.22 -10.47 -7.09
N LEU A 57 -2.39 -10.31 -6.51
CA LEU A 57 -2.72 -9.21 -5.63
C LEU A 57 -2.39 -9.60 -4.19
N LEU A 58 -1.39 -8.93 -3.61
CA LEU A 58 -0.96 -9.16 -2.23
C LEU A 58 -1.51 -8.08 -1.30
N TYR A 59 -1.98 -8.47 -0.13
CA TYR A 59 -2.23 -7.56 0.97
C TYR A 59 -0.89 -7.07 1.55
N ILE A 60 -0.82 -5.78 1.87
CA ILE A 60 0.38 -5.13 2.42
C ILE A 60 0.12 -4.78 3.88
N ASP A 61 0.88 -5.39 4.80
CA ASP A 61 0.76 -5.11 6.23
C ASP A 61 1.36 -3.77 6.61
N ARG A 62 2.50 -3.40 5.99
CA ARG A 62 3.29 -2.22 6.35
C ARG A 62 3.69 -1.43 5.13
N HIS A 63 3.40 -0.14 5.15
CA HIS A 63 3.82 0.79 4.11
C HIS A 63 4.74 1.85 4.74
N LEU A 64 6.00 1.87 4.30
CA LEU A 64 6.96 2.91 4.66
C LEU A 64 6.96 3.99 3.58
N VAL A 65 6.88 5.24 3.98
CA VAL A 65 6.77 6.38 3.06
C VAL A 65 7.80 7.44 3.42
N HIS A 66 8.45 8.00 2.40
CA HIS A 66 9.40 9.10 2.54
C HIS A 66 9.15 10.21 1.51
N GLU A 67 9.91 11.30 1.61
CA GLU A 67 9.63 12.54 0.89
C GLU A 67 9.90 12.49 -0.62
N VAL A 68 10.73 11.54 -1.10
CA VAL A 68 11.15 11.54 -2.52
C VAL A 68 10.09 11.00 -3.46
N THR A 69 9.48 9.86 -3.14
CA THR A 69 8.54 9.15 -4.03
C THR A 69 7.07 9.41 -3.71
N SER A 70 6.79 10.11 -2.64
CA SER A 70 5.41 10.30 -2.16
C SER A 70 4.66 11.52 -2.69
N PRO A 71 5.27 12.62 -3.16
CA PRO A 71 4.52 13.83 -3.54
C PRO A 71 3.46 13.57 -4.61
N GLN A 72 3.83 12.87 -5.70
CA GLN A 72 2.91 12.55 -6.79
C GLN A 72 1.83 11.54 -6.36
N ALA A 73 2.17 10.61 -5.47
CA ALA A 73 1.21 9.64 -4.95
C ALA A 73 0.10 10.33 -4.14
N PHE A 74 0.44 11.28 -3.28
CA PHE A 74 -0.54 12.06 -2.53
C PHE A 74 -1.36 13.00 -3.42
N GLU A 75 -0.75 13.55 -4.46
CA GLU A 75 -1.48 14.36 -5.44
C GLU A 75 -2.50 13.51 -6.19
N GLY A 76 -2.13 12.30 -6.61
CA GLY A 76 -3.04 11.34 -7.22
C GLY A 76 -4.24 11.01 -6.32
N LEU A 77 -4.01 10.79 -5.02
CA LEU A 77 -5.09 10.60 -4.04
C LEU A 77 -6.05 11.81 -3.98
N ARG A 78 -5.52 13.03 -3.98
CA ARG A 78 -6.35 14.25 -3.97
C ARG A 78 -7.19 14.37 -5.23
N ILE A 79 -6.59 14.17 -6.41
CA ILE A 79 -7.28 14.22 -7.70
C ILE A 79 -8.40 13.17 -7.75
N ALA A 80 -8.13 11.96 -7.26
CA ALA A 80 -9.10 10.88 -7.19
C ALA A 80 -10.11 11.01 -6.03
N SER A 81 -9.98 12.04 -5.18
CA SER A 81 -10.80 12.23 -3.97
C SER A 81 -10.76 11.00 -3.04
N ARG A 82 -9.60 10.38 -2.91
CA ARG A 82 -9.36 9.20 -2.06
C ARG A 82 -8.58 9.56 -0.81
N GLY A 83 -8.91 8.90 0.29
CA GLY A 83 -8.12 8.93 1.52
C GLY A 83 -7.09 7.80 1.57
N VAL A 84 -6.20 7.85 2.55
CA VAL A 84 -5.34 6.71 2.92
C VAL A 84 -6.19 5.66 3.63
N ARG A 85 -6.15 4.42 3.12
CA ARG A 85 -6.99 3.33 3.63
C ARG A 85 -6.63 2.88 5.05
N ARG A 86 -5.34 2.77 5.34
CA ARG A 86 -4.82 2.29 6.63
C ARG A 86 -3.70 3.20 7.13
N PRO A 87 -4.02 4.37 7.67
CA PRO A 87 -3.02 5.27 8.24
C PRO A 87 -2.22 4.62 9.37
N ASP A 88 -2.83 3.69 10.10
CA ASP A 88 -2.22 2.89 11.17
C ASP A 88 -1.20 1.86 10.67
N CYS A 89 -1.26 1.47 9.42
CA CYS A 89 -0.31 0.59 8.74
C CYS A 89 0.71 1.34 7.88
N THR A 90 0.73 2.68 7.96
CA THR A 90 1.62 3.55 7.20
C THR A 90 2.49 4.36 8.16
N LEU A 91 3.81 4.20 8.05
CA LEU A 91 4.79 4.97 8.81
C LEU A 91 5.55 5.89 7.86
N VAL A 92 5.54 7.18 8.17
CA VAL A 92 6.13 8.21 7.32
C VAL A 92 7.33 8.83 8.02
N THR A 93 8.42 9.03 7.30
CA THR A 93 9.61 9.73 7.77
C THR A 93 10.23 10.57 6.65
N VAL A 94 11.18 11.42 7.00
CA VAL A 94 12.08 12.11 6.08
C VAL A 94 13.49 11.60 6.30
N ASP A 95 14.20 11.21 5.24
CA ASP A 95 15.54 10.64 5.36
C ASP A 95 16.49 10.95 4.20
N HIS A 96 15.97 11.13 2.98
CA HIS A 96 16.79 11.37 1.78
C HIS A 96 17.24 12.82 1.64
N ASN A 97 16.36 13.76 1.97
CA ASN A 97 16.56 15.21 1.75
C ASN A 97 16.74 15.99 3.04
N VAL A 98 17.33 15.36 4.03
CA VAL A 98 17.59 15.98 5.34
C VAL A 98 19.08 16.20 5.54
N PRO A 99 19.50 17.39 6.07
CA PRO A 99 20.91 17.63 6.42
C PRO A 99 21.38 16.66 7.50
N THR A 100 22.65 16.28 7.41
CA THR A 100 23.35 15.45 8.42
C THR A 100 24.07 16.31 9.48
N THR A 101 23.89 17.63 9.42
CA THR A 101 24.44 18.59 10.39
C THR A 101 23.74 18.47 11.74
N ASP A 102 24.36 19.07 12.77
CA ASP A 102 23.79 19.11 14.12
C ASP A 102 22.41 19.78 14.09
N ARG A 103 21.44 19.10 14.70
CA ARG A 103 20.04 19.54 14.76
C ARG A 103 19.71 20.35 16.01
N SER A 104 20.69 20.64 16.85
CA SER A 104 20.49 21.52 18.02
C SER A 104 19.98 22.91 17.63
N GLU A 105 20.24 23.34 16.41
CA GLU A 105 19.80 24.63 15.84
C GLU A 105 18.52 24.53 15.02
N LEU A 106 17.89 23.37 14.97
CA LEU A 106 16.65 23.18 14.22
C LEU A 106 15.49 23.92 14.88
N ILE A 107 15.13 25.09 14.33
CA ILE A 107 13.95 25.87 14.74
C ILE A 107 12.76 25.44 13.87
N ASP A 108 12.94 25.45 12.57
CA ASP A 108 11.95 24.97 11.59
C ASP A 108 12.64 24.40 10.34
N VAL A 109 11.92 23.56 9.59
CA VAL A 109 12.41 22.90 8.37
C VAL A 109 12.70 23.92 7.27
N GLN A 110 11.94 25.02 7.22
CA GLN A 110 12.06 26.02 6.15
C GLN A 110 13.38 26.76 6.17
N THR A 111 13.93 26.98 7.35
CA THR A 111 15.21 27.68 7.53
C THR A 111 16.39 26.73 7.63
N PHE A 112 16.19 25.51 8.11
CA PHE A 112 17.25 24.56 8.37
C PHE A 112 17.75 23.85 7.10
N ILE A 113 16.86 23.56 6.14
CA ILE A 113 17.23 22.93 4.86
C ILE A 113 17.53 24.04 3.85
N GLU A 114 18.80 24.25 3.53
CA GLU A 114 19.24 25.29 2.58
C GLU A 114 18.83 25.00 1.15
N GLU A 115 18.95 23.74 0.71
CA GLU A 115 18.65 23.33 -0.65
C GLU A 115 17.13 23.36 -0.90
N THR A 116 16.71 24.18 -1.89
CA THR A 116 15.28 24.49 -2.10
C THR A 116 14.45 23.29 -2.51
N ALA A 117 14.98 22.38 -3.34
CA ALA A 117 14.24 21.22 -3.80
C ALA A 117 14.02 20.24 -2.64
N SER A 118 15.04 19.94 -1.87
CA SER A 118 14.98 19.10 -0.66
C SER A 118 13.98 19.67 0.36
N ARG A 119 14.10 20.96 0.64
CA ARG A 119 13.18 21.66 1.55
C ARG A 119 11.73 21.54 1.09
N THR A 120 11.46 21.75 -0.21
CA THR A 120 10.12 21.67 -0.77
C THR A 120 9.53 20.27 -0.60
N GLN A 121 10.30 19.21 -0.85
CA GLN A 121 9.84 17.83 -0.69
C GLN A 121 9.53 17.49 0.75
N VAL A 122 10.39 17.89 1.69
CA VAL A 122 10.16 17.67 3.14
C VAL A 122 8.90 18.41 3.60
N MET A 123 8.76 19.68 3.26
CA MET A 123 7.57 20.47 3.63
C MET A 123 6.28 19.91 3.01
N GLN A 124 6.36 19.45 1.76
CA GLN A 124 5.22 18.82 1.09
C GLN A 124 4.80 17.51 1.79
N LEU A 125 5.78 16.70 2.23
CA LEU A 125 5.48 15.49 2.99
C LEU A 125 4.82 15.83 4.34
N GLU A 126 5.31 16.84 5.06
CA GLU A 126 4.70 17.30 6.33
C GLU A 126 3.24 17.74 6.13
N GLN A 127 2.96 18.44 5.03
CA GLN A 127 1.60 18.82 4.70
C GLN A 127 0.73 17.61 4.38
N ASN A 128 1.25 16.67 3.58
CA ASN A 128 0.56 15.44 3.24
C ASN A 128 0.20 14.62 4.48
N VAL A 129 1.14 14.48 5.41
CA VAL A 129 0.91 13.77 6.67
C VAL A 129 -0.23 14.38 7.48
N LYS A 130 -0.29 15.72 7.56
CA LYS A 130 -1.37 16.44 8.25
C LYS A 130 -2.71 16.23 7.56
N ASP A 131 -2.74 16.35 6.24
CA ASP A 131 -3.96 16.23 5.43
C ASP A 131 -4.58 14.81 5.52
N PHE A 132 -3.72 13.78 5.57
CA PHE A 132 -4.14 12.37 5.55
C PHE A 132 -4.09 11.68 6.92
N GLY A 133 -3.64 12.35 7.98
CA GLY A 133 -3.68 11.86 9.36
C GLY A 133 -2.80 10.65 9.63
N MET A 134 -1.56 10.64 9.12
CA MET A 134 -0.63 9.52 9.25
C MET A 134 0.37 9.70 10.40
N VAL A 135 0.97 8.56 10.83
CA VAL A 135 2.08 8.57 11.80
C VAL A 135 3.34 9.09 11.10
N TYR A 136 3.95 10.12 11.67
CA TYR A 136 5.10 10.81 11.07
C TYR A 136 6.24 11.01 12.06
N PHE A 137 7.44 10.63 11.65
CA PHE A 137 8.68 10.92 12.34
C PHE A 137 9.45 11.98 11.53
N GLY A 138 9.13 13.24 11.81
CA GLY A 138 9.75 14.40 11.17
C GLY A 138 11.10 14.75 11.77
N MET A 139 11.74 15.78 11.22
CA MET A 139 13.12 16.16 11.61
C MET A 139 13.30 16.50 13.10
N ALA A 140 12.24 16.95 13.78
CA ALA A 140 12.25 17.25 15.20
C ALA A 140 11.87 16.05 16.09
N ASP A 141 11.47 14.93 15.52
CA ASP A 141 11.11 13.72 16.27
C ASP A 141 12.36 12.88 16.57
N GLU A 142 12.56 12.48 17.81
CA GLU A 142 13.69 11.65 18.24
C GLU A 142 13.77 10.29 17.53
N ARG A 143 12.64 9.82 17.00
CA ARG A 143 12.54 8.55 16.25
C ARG A 143 12.84 8.70 14.77
N GLN A 144 13.06 9.93 14.28
CA GLN A 144 13.39 10.15 12.88
C GLN A 144 14.72 9.50 12.53
N GLY A 145 14.78 8.84 11.39
CA GLY A 145 15.98 8.18 10.90
C GLY A 145 15.76 7.58 9.51
N ILE A 146 16.72 6.83 9.05
CA ILE A 146 16.65 6.11 7.77
C ILE A 146 15.42 5.20 7.77
N VAL A 147 14.61 5.31 6.72
CA VAL A 147 13.31 4.62 6.61
C VAL A 147 13.40 3.11 6.87
N HIS A 148 14.48 2.47 6.41
CA HIS A 148 14.68 1.02 6.58
C HIS A 148 15.26 0.63 7.96
N ILE A 149 15.65 1.60 8.77
CA ILE A 149 16.14 1.38 10.14
C ILE A 149 15.01 1.63 11.13
N ILE A 150 14.25 2.71 10.98
CA ILE A 150 13.17 3.05 11.92
C ILE A 150 12.06 1.99 11.95
N GLY A 151 11.77 1.35 10.81
CA GLY A 151 10.77 0.28 10.74
C GLY A 151 11.04 -0.86 11.74
N PRO A 152 12.20 -1.50 11.69
CA PRO A 152 12.59 -2.51 12.69
C PRO A 152 12.75 -1.97 14.10
N GLU A 153 13.42 -0.83 14.28
CA GLU A 153 13.68 -0.26 15.62
C GLU A 153 12.41 0.12 16.38
N GLN A 154 11.39 0.57 15.67
CA GLN A 154 10.09 0.92 16.27
C GLN A 154 9.11 -0.27 16.33
N GLY A 155 9.54 -1.47 15.96
CA GLY A 155 8.67 -2.64 15.91
C GLY A 155 7.56 -2.56 14.85
N PHE A 156 7.75 -1.72 13.85
CA PHE A 156 6.80 -1.59 12.74
C PHE A 156 6.99 -2.71 11.72
N THR A 157 8.25 -3.05 11.40
CA THR A 157 8.60 -4.23 10.59
C THR A 157 8.74 -5.44 11.50
N LEU A 158 7.96 -6.49 11.21
CA LEU A 158 7.91 -7.72 12.00
C LEU A 158 8.13 -8.95 11.12
N PRO A 159 8.63 -10.06 11.69
CA PRO A 159 8.69 -11.33 10.97
C PRO A 159 7.31 -11.75 10.50
N GLY A 160 7.23 -12.22 9.26
CA GLY A 160 5.98 -12.73 8.66
C GLY A 160 5.10 -11.65 8.05
N CYS A 161 5.44 -10.35 8.14
CA CYS A 161 4.67 -9.29 7.48
C CYS A 161 5.12 -9.03 6.04
N THR A 162 4.25 -8.45 5.24
CA THR A 162 4.56 -7.81 3.97
C THR A 162 4.88 -6.34 4.19
N THR A 163 5.97 -5.85 3.59
CA THR A 163 6.42 -4.45 3.75
C THR A 163 6.79 -3.86 2.40
N VAL A 164 6.26 -2.69 2.09
CA VAL A 164 6.62 -1.95 0.87
C VAL A 164 7.08 -0.53 1.18
N CYS A 165 7.90 0.01 0.28
CA CYS A 165 8.35 1.39 0.30
C CYS A 165 8.68 1.82 -1.12
N GLY A 166 8.57 3.10 -1.42
CA GLY A 166 9.02 3.70 -2.68
C GLY A 166 10.55 3.85 -2.77
N ASP A 167 11.30 2.85 -2.30
CA ASP A 167 12.77 2.85 -2.23
C ASP A 167 13.34 1.50 -2.67
N SER A 168 14.47 1.54 -3.39
CA SER A 168 15.12 0.36 -3.96
C SER A 168 15.76 -0.58 -2.92
N HIS A 169 15.99 -0.12 -1.69
CA HIS A 169 16.61 -0.89 -0.61
C HIS A 169 15.59 -1.58 0.31
N THR A 170 14.32 -1.54 -0.01
CA THR A 170 13.23 -2.09 0.82
C THR A 170 13.40 -3.58 1.11
N ALA A 171 14.00 -4.36 0.21
CA ALA A 171 14.30 -5.78 0.42
C ALA A 171 15.17 -6.07 1.66
N THR A 172 15.88 -5.06 2.20
CA THR A 172 16.63 -5.14 3.46
C THR A 172 15.79 -5.66 4.62
N HIS A 173 14.49 -5.37 4.66
CA HIS A 173 13.59 -5.86 5.71
C HIS A 173 13.42 -7.39 5.70
N GLY A 174 13.82 -8.07 4.63
CA GLY A 174 13.92 -9.52 4.58
C GLY A 174 14.85 -10.11 5.63
N ALA A 175 15.87 -9.36 6.09
CA ALA A 175 16.75 -9.74 7.19
C ALA A 175 16.00 -9.92 8.53
N PHE A 176 14.83 -9.31 8.66
CA PHE A 176 13.94 -9.41 9.82
C PHE A 176 12.78 -10.40 9.59
N GLY A 177 12.85 -11.20 8.52
CA GLY A 177 11.82 -12.18 8.20
C GLY A 177 10.54 -11.60 7.60
N ALA A 178 10.58 -10.38 7.07
CA ALA A 178 9.48 -9.78 6.32
C ALA A 178 9.59 -10.11 4.82
N LEU A 179 8.46 -10.22 4.13
CA LEU A 179 8.42 -10.19 2.67
C LEU A 179 8.38 -8.72 2.24
N ALA A 180 9.53 -8.18 1.80
CA ALA A 180 9.67 -6.77 1.58
C ALA A 180 10.23 -6.47 0.18
N PHE A 181 9.66 -5.47 -0.50
CA PHE A 181 10.10 -5.06 -1.83
C PHE A 181 9.81 -3.58 -2.12
N GLY A 182 10.65 -3.00 -2.98
CA GLY A 182 10.48 -1.64 -3.47
C GLY A 182 9.36 -1.54 -4.49
N ILE A 183 8.62 -0.42 -4.48
CA ILE A 183 7.53 -0.13 -5.40
C ILE A 183 7.71 1.22 -6.07
N GLY A 184 7.14 1.39 -7.25
CA GLY A 184 7.15 2.67 -7.97
C GLY A 184 6.14 3.68 -7.40
N THR A 185 6.26 4.95 -7.80
CA THR A 185 5.41 6.05 -7.29
C THR A 185 3.91 5.80 -7.50
N SER A 186 3.50 5.27 -8.64
CA SER A 186 2.10 4.92 -8.91
C SER A 186 1.60 3.78 -8.03
N GLU A 187 2.47 2.85 -7.68
CA GLU A 187 2.16 1.78 -6.75
C GLU A 187 2.08 2.28 -5.31
N VAL A 188 2.92 3.28 -4.93
CA VAL A 188 2.78 3.98 -3.64
C VAL A 188 1.38 4.57 -3.50
N GLU A 189 0.87 5.27 -4.53
CA GLU A 189 -0.51 5.78 -4.54
C GLU A 189 -1.52 4.65 -4.37
N HIS A 190 -1.35 3.57 -5.15
CA HIS A 190 -2.27 2.43 -5.11
C HIS A 190 -2.31 1.78 -3.72
N VAL A 191 -1.16 1.52 -3.10
CA VAL A 191 -1.09 0.92 -1.75
C VAL A 191 -1.67 1.85 -0.70
N LEU A 192 -1.40 3.16 -0.76
CA LEU A 192 -2.03 4.13 0.14
C LEU A 192 -3.56 4.08 0.05
N ALA A 193 -4.11 3.96 -1.17
CA ALA A 193 -5.55 3.94 -1.42
C ALA A 193 -6.22 2.62 -1.07
N THR A 194 -5.53 1.49 -1.19
CA THR A 194 -6.16 0.15 -1.23
C THR A 194 -5.57 -0.85 -0.25
N GLN A 195 -4.35 -0.65 0.22
CA GLN A 195 -3.56 -1.56 1.05
C GLN A 195 -3.21 -2.88 0.35
N VAL A 196 -3.22 -2.92 -0.97
CA VAL A 196 -2.81 -4.06 -1.77
C VAL A 196 -1.83 -3.65 -2.87
N CYS A 197 -1.00 -4.58 -3.31
CA CYS A 197 -0.04 -4.37 -4.40
C CYS A 197 -0.09 -5.53 -5.38
N HIS A 198 0.03 -5.24 -6.67
CA HIS A 198 0.24 -6.26 -7.69
C HIS A 198 1.71 -6.69 -7.66
N ALA A 199 1.94 -7.97 -7.37
CA ALA A 199 3.29 -8.53 -7.35
C ALA A 199 3.33 -9.81 -8.22
N PRO A 200 4.27 -9.93 -9.16
CA PRO A 200 4.54 -11.21 -9.79
C PRO A 200 5.26 -12.14 -8.79
N TYR A 201 4.91 -13.42 -8.80
CA TYR A 201 5.45 -14.44 -7.88
C TYR A 201 6.99 -14.50 -7.81
N HIS A 202 7.71 -13.87 -8.73
CA HIS A 202 9.16 -13.93 -8.85
C HIS A 202 9.89 -12.63 -8.44
N TYR A 203 9.26 -11.71 -7.72
CA TYR A 203 9.88 -10.42 -7.33
C TYR A 203 10.87 -10.51 -6.16
N CYS A 204 11.10 -11.67 -5.60
CA CYS A 204 11.98 -11.84 -4.44
C CYS A 204 13.07 -12.86 -4.72
#